data_2a6500af84872d437d84d184864215d3
#
_entry.id   2a6500af84872d437d84d184864215d3
#
_cell.length_a   1.000
_cell.length_b   1.000
_cell.length_c   1.000
_cell.angle_alpha   90.00
_cell.angle_beta   90.00
_cell.angle_gamma   90.00
#
_symmetry.space_group_name_H-M   'P 1'
#
loop_
_entity.id
_entity.type
_entity.pdbx_description
1 polymer ?
#
loop_
_entity_poly.entity_id
_entity_poly.type
_entity_poly.pdbx_seq_one_letter_code
_entity_poly.pdbx_strand_id
1 'polypeptide(L)'
;MNRLSSLDINCLNNMSMLVDVINKSTDSLWDILGKWQVEILHEVEKSLSSKRWKIKAKDEGYIEWGDLELHRYVSVARGAKELAEVYCSYIASQGNHIFFQLTESENCSLLTDEFKNSIDVDSRFIKVCNEEKEESFVSVELPITPDLSDKQIEDCACEFINKVLRPYLDLLTSTFCN
;
A
#
# COMPACT_ATOMS: atom_id res chain seq x y z
N MET A 1 -48.12 1.10 17.13
CA MET A 1 -47.10 1.95 16.48
C MET A 1 -46.03 2.25 17.53
N ASN A 2 -44.89 1.57 17.46
CA ASN A 2 -43.79 1.80 18.42
C ASN A 2 -43.14 3.13 18.09
N ARG A 3 -43.16 4.08 19.04
CA ARG A 3 -42.40 5.33 18.91
C ARG A 3 -40.99 5.12 19.42
N LEU A 4 -40.01 5.62 18.69
CA LEU A 4 -38.63 5.66 19.17
C LEU A 4 -38.55 6.49 20.44
N SER A 5 -37.85 5.99 21.45
CA SER A 5 -37.57 6.72 22.68
C SER A 5 -36.54 7.83 22.42
N SER A 6 -36.42 8.78 23.34
CA SER A 6 -35.36 9.81 23.26
C SER A 6 -33.94 9.20 23.29
N LEU A 7 -33.79 8.04 23.95
CA LEU A 7 -32.54 7.29 24.00
C LEU A 7 -32.20 6.73 22.61
N ASP A 8 -33.19 6.15 21.91
CA ASP A 8 -32.99 5.61 20.55
C ASP A 8 -32.59 6.71 19.55
N ILE A 9 -33.24 7.88 19.67
CA ILE A 9 -32.93 9.05 18.82
C ILE A 9 -31.48 9.53 19.08
N ASN A 10 -31.05 9.61 20.35
CA ASN A 10 -29.70 9.98 20.71
C ASN A 10 -28.67 8.95 20.20
N CYS A 11 -28.97 7.65 20.31
CA CYS A 11 -28.13 6.60 19.76
C CYS A 11 -27.97 6.72 18.23
N LEU A 12 -29.07 6.96 17.52
CA LEU A 12 -29.06 7.14 16.05
C LEU A 12 -28.27 8.39 15.65
N ASN A 13 -28.41 9.50 16.38
CA ASN A 13 -27.64 10.71 16.11
C ASN A 13 -26.12 10.48 16.34
N ASN A 14 -25.75 9.78 17.41
CA ASN A 14 -24.34 9.43 17.67
C ASN A 14 -23.79 8.49 16.59
N MET A 15 -24.58 7.53 16.13
CA MET A 15 -24.18 6.66 15.00
C MET A 15 -23.99 7.45 13.71
N SER A 16 -24.88 8.40 13.40
CA SER A 16 -24.71 9.28 12.23
C SER A 16 -23.42 10.08 12.30
N MET A 17 -23.09 10.65 13.47
CA MET A 17 -21.81 11.37 13.67
C MET A 17 -20.60 10.46 13.50
N LEU A 18 -20.67 9.22 13.99
CA LEU A 18 -19.59 8.24 13.81
C LEU A 18 -19.40 7.86 12.34
N VAL A 19 -20.49 7.64 11.61
CA VAL A 19 -20.45 7.36 10.17
C VAL A 19 -19.82 8.54 9.41
N ASP A 20 -20.18 9.77 9.74
CA ASP A 20 -19.58 10.96 9.11
C ASP A 20 -18.06 11.06 9.39
N VAL A 21 -17.63 10.74 10.61
CA VAL A 21 -16.20 10.73 10.97
C VAL A 21 -15.47 9.62 10.21
N ILE A 22 -16.04 8.41 10.15
CA ILE A 22 -15.46 7.29 9.41
C ILE A 22 -15.31 7.65 7.93
N ASN A 23 -16.37 8.17 7.30
CA ASN A 23 -16.33 8.54 5.90
C ASN A 23 -15.23 9.59 5.60
N LYS A 24 -15.16 10.66 6.40
CA LYS A 24 -14.12 11.69 6.24
C LYS A 24 -12.70 11.15 6.44
N SER A 25 -12.51 10.25 7.41
CA SER A 25 -11.21 9.63 7.64
C SER A 25 -10.83 8.70 6.50
N THR A 26 -11.79 7.96 5.95
CA THR A 26 -11.62 7.10 4.78
C THR A 26 -11.24 7.91 3.55
N ASP A 27 -11.94 9.03 3.28
CA ASP A 27 -11.62 9.93 2.17
C ASP A 27 -10.20 10.50 2.30
N SER A 28 -9.81 10.92 3.52
CA SER A 28 -8.46 11.44 3.77
C SER A 28 -7.37 10.38 3.56
N LEU A 29 -7.60 9.14 4.01
CA LEU A 29 -6.69 8.03 3.75
C LEU A 29 -6.59 7.72 2.26
N TRP A 30 -7.72 7.74 1.56
CA TRP A 30 -7.79 7.50 0.13
C TRP A 30 -6.99 8.52 -0.67
N ASP A 31 -7.06 9.79 -0.28
CA ASP A 31 -6.28 10.88 -0.87
C ASP A 31 -4.78 10.71 -0.62
N ILE A 32 -4.38 10.35 0.61
CA ILE A 32 -2.98 10.08 0.97
C ILE A 32 -2.43 8.92 0.13
N LEU A 33 -3.13 7.78 0.08
CA LEU A 33 -2.72 6.63 -0.70
C LEU A 33 -2.65 6.95 -2.20
N GLY A 34 -3.60 7.76 -2.71
CA GLY A 34 -3.63 8.20 -4.11
C GLY A 34 -2.43 9.06 -4.49
N LYS A 35 -2.01 9.97 -3.62
CA LYS A 35 -0.78 10.76 -3.81
C LYS A 35 0.44 9.85 -4.01
N TRP A 36 0.60 8.86 -3.15
CA TRP A 36 1.76 7.96 -3.20
C TRP A 36 1.69 6.96 -4.34
N GLN A 37 0.51 6.52 -4.74
CA GLN A 37 0.33 5.73 -5.96
C GLN A 37 0.85 6.47 -7.19
N VAL A 38 0.57 7.77 -7.31
CA VAL A 38 1.06 8.61 -8.43
C VAL A 38 2.59 8.72 -8.42
N GLU A 39 3.20 8.92 -7.26
CA GLU A 39 4.67 8.98 -7.13
C GLU A 39 5.32 7.64 -7.49
N ILE A 40 4.76 6.52 -7.00
CA ILE A 40 5.23 5.18 -7.35
C ILE A 40 5.07 4.91 -8.84
N LEU A 41 3.91 5.25 -9.43
CA LEU A 41 3.67 5.10 -10.86
C LEU A 41 4.74 5.83 -11.68
N HIS A 42 5.03 7.07 -11.30
CA HIS A 42 6.07 7.88 -11.96
C HIS A 42 7.47 7.23 -11.87
N GLU A 43 7.87 6.72 -10.71
CA GLU A 43 9.16 6.03 -10.55
C GLU A 43 9.22 4.74 -11.39
N VAL A 44 8.13 3.97 -11.42
CA VAL A 44 8.04 2.74 -12.24
C VAL A 44 8.12 3.05 -13.73
N GLU A 45 7.34 4.03 -14.22
CA GLU A 45 7.35 4.43 -15.63
C GLU A 45 8.70 4.98 -16.08
N LYS A 46 9.36 5.76 -15.23
CA LYS A 46 10.70 6.30 -15.47
C LYS A 46 11.74 5.19 -15.60
N SER A 47 11.71 4.19 -14.74
CA SER A 47 12.67 3.08 -14.73
C SER A 47 12.38 2.07 -15.83
N LEU A 48 11.11 1.82 -16.15
CA LEU A 48 10.65 0.82 -17.11
C LEU A 48 10.12 1.45 -18.40
N SER A 49 10.89 2.35 -19.01
CA SER A 49 10.47 3.21 -20.14
C SER A 49 10.28 2.48 -21.48
N SER A 50 10.53 1.17 -21.56
CA SER A 50 10.39 0.42 -22.81
C SER A 50 8.95 0.03 -23.11
N LYS A 51 8.53 0.04 -24.39
CA LYS A 51 7.19 -0.37 -24.85
C LYS A 51 6.82 -1.83 -24.55
N ARG A 52 7.74 -2.62 -24.01
CA ARG A 52 7.51 -4.03 -23.65
C ARG A 52 6.85 -4.17 -22.28
N TRP A 53 6.91 -3.12 -21.46
CA TRP A 53 6.29 -3.07 -20.15
C TRP A 53 4.84 -2.60 -20.25
N LYS A 54 3.99 -3.19 -19.43
CA LYS A 54 2.62 -2.76 -19.22
C LYS A 54 2.49 -2.36 -17.76
N ILE A 55 2.29 -1.09 -17.53
CA ILE A 55 2.19 -0.50 -16.19
C ILE A 55 0.77 0.01 -16.04
N LYS A 56 0.10 -0.34 -14.94
CA LYS A 56 -1.28 0.07 -14.66
C LYS A 56 -1.44 0.44 -13.19
N ALA A 57 -2.01 1.61 -12.95
CA ALA A 57 -2.54 1.97 -11.64
C ALA A 57 -3.93 1.33 -11.47
N LYS A 58 -4.18 0.80 -10.28
CA LYS A 58 -5.44 0.18 -9.89
C LYS A 58 -5.81 0.60 -8.47
N ASP A 59 -7.09 0.61 -8.18
CA ASP A 59 -7.65 0.96 -6.88
C ASP A 59 -8.60 -0.16 -6.45
N GLU A 60 -8.44 -0.63 -5.24
CA GLU A 60 -9.34 -1.61 -4.62
C GLU A 60 -9.59 -1.19 -3.17
N GLY A 61 -10.81 -1.34 -2.72
CA GLY A 61 -11.14 -1.08 -1.33
C GLY A 61 -12.44 -1.76 -0.99
N TYR A 62 -12.51 -2.29 0.21
CA TYR A 62 -13.75 -2.80 0.74
C TYR A 62 -13.89 -2.44 2.22
N ILE A 63 -15.13 -2.32 2.65
CA ILE A 63 -15.52 -2.15 4.04
C ILE A 63 -16.39 -3.34 4.39
N GLU A 64 -15.86 -4.25 5.19
CA GLU A 64 -16.62 -5.30 5.82
C GLU A 64 -16.81 -5.01 7.31
N TRP A 65 -17.74 -5.72 7.95
CA TRP A 65 -18.03 -5.53 9.38
C TRP A 65 -16.77 -5.70 10.25
N GLY A 66 -16.23 -4.56 10.70
CA GLY A 66 -15.07 -4.50 11.58
C GLY A 66 -13.72 -4.43 10.86
N ASP A 67 -13.71 -4.44 9.54
CA ASP A 67 -12.49 -4.30 8.75
C ASP A 67 -12.63 -3.24 7.66
N LEU A 68 -11.62 -2.39 7.54
CA LEU A 68 -11.48 -1.39 6.50
C LEU A 68 -10.15 -1.64 5.80
N GLU A 69 -10.23 -1.99 4.52
CA GLU A 69 -9.05 -2.14 3.69
C GLU A 69 -9.12 -1.20 2.50
N LEU A 70 -8.06 -0.47 2.29
CA LEU A 70 -7.90 0.47 1.19
C LEU A 70 -6.58 0.14 0.49
N HIS A 71 -6.63 -0.19 -0.79
CA HIS A 71 -5.47 -0.51 -1.58
C HIS A 71 -5.42 0.36 -2.83
N ARG A 72 -4.30 1.04 -3.02
CA ARG A 72 -3.91 1.65 -4.29
C ARG A 72 -2.62 1.02 -4.73
N TYR A 73 -2.55 0.54 -5.96
CA TYR A 73 -1.36 -0.14 -6.40
C TYR A 73 -1.03 0.07 -7.87
N VAL A 74 0.21 -0.23 -8.21
CA VAL A 74 0.74 -0.19 -9.56
C VAL A 74 1.16 -1.60 -9.94
N SER A 75 0.49 -2.20 -10.93
CA SER A 75 0.88 -3.50 -11.46
C SER A 75 1.88 -3.34 -12.60
N VAL A 76 2.89 -4.21 -12.62
CA VAL A 76 3.97 -4.26 -13.60
C VAL A 76 3.94 -5.60 -14.31
N ALA A 77 3.75 -5.57 -15.62
CA ALA A 77 3.69 -6.77 -16.44
C ALA A 77 4.60 -6.66 -17.68
N ARG A 78 5.06 -7.80 -18.19
CA ARG A 78 5.80 -7.90 -19.45
C ARG A 78 5.09 -8.85 -20.40
N GLY A 79 4.55 -8.30 -21.47
CA GLY A 79 3.69 -9.05 -22.39
C GLY A 79 2.37 -9.41 -21.72
N ALA A 80 2.11 -10.71 -21.52
CA ALA A 80 0.93 -11.24 -20.84
C ALA A 80 1.21 -11.67 -19.38
N LYS A 81 2.46 -11.59 -18.93
CA LYS A 81 2.88 -12.03 -17.59
C LYS A 81 2.94 -10.84 -16.65
N GLU A 82 2.16 -10.89 -15.60
CA GLU A 82 2.32 -10.02 -14.43
C GLU A 82 3.57 -10.46 -13.67
N LEU A 83 4.39 -9.51 -13.24
CA LEU A 83 5.65 -9.76 -12.57
C LEU A 83 5.67 -9.25 -11.14
N ALA A 84 5.11 -8.07 -10.91
CA ALA A 84 5.06 -7.47 -9.59
C ALA A 84 3.90 -6.49 -9.43
N GLU A 85 3.53 -6.26 -8.20
CA GLU A 85 2.60 -5.21 -7.79
C GLU A 85 3.21 -4.39 -6.65
N VAL A 86 2.99 -3.07 -6.70
CA VAL A 86 3.51 -2.12 -5.72
C VAL A 86 2.34 -1.41 -5.07
N TYR A 87 2.12 -1.69 -3.82
CA TYR A 87 0.97 -1.25 -3.04
C TYR A 87 1.26 -0.03 -2.18
N CYS A 88 0.26 0.85 -2.07
CA CYS A 88 0.07 1.79 -0.97
C CYS A 88 -1.25 1.41 -0.32
N SER A 89 -1.22 0.93 0.90
CA SER A 89 -2.40 0.33 1.52
C SER A 89 -2.60 0.79 2.94
N TYR A 90 -3.84 0.72 3.38
CA TYR A 90 -4.24 0.80 4.77
C TYR A 90 -5.10 -0.42 5.11
N ILE A 91 -4.81 -1.10 6.21
CA ILE A 91 -5.54 -2.28 6.68
C ILE A 91 -5.79 -2.13 8.17
N ALA A 92 -7.06 -1.99 8.56
CA ALA A 92 -7.45 -1.77 9.96
C ALA A 92 -7.20 -3.01 10.83
N SER A 93 -7.50 -4.21 10.32
CA SER A 93 -7.33 -5.48 11.03
C SER A 93 -5.87 -5.82 11.36
N GLN A 94 -4.93 -5.23 10.62
CA GLN A 94 -3.49 -5.40 10.84
C GLN A 94 -2.87 -4.31 11.74
N GLY A 95 -3.67 -3.66 12.59
CA GLY A 95 -3.16 -2.78 13.64
C GLY A 95 -3.05 -1.31 13.25
N ASN A 96 -3.86 -0.83 12.29
CA ASN A 96 -3.87 0.58 11.86
C ASN A 96 -2.51 1.04 11.31
N HIS A 97 -2.00 0.38 10.29
CA HIS A 97 -0.78 0.78 9.61
C HIS A 97 -1.06 1.28 8.18
N ILE A 98 -0.24 2.22 7.73
CA ILE A 98 -0.05 2.48 6.30
C ILE A 98 1.09 1.58 5.83
N PHE A 99 0.87 0.88 4.72
CA PHE A 99 1.84 -0.04 4.14
C PHE A 99 2.32 0.48 2.79
N PHE A 100 3.62 0.35 2.55
CA PHE A 100 4.21 0.42 1.22
C PHE A 100 4.81 -0.95 0.95
N GLN A 101 4.23 -1.70 0.02
CA GLN A 101 4.57 -3.10 -0.19
C GLN A 101 4.90 -3.38 -1.65
N LEU A 102 5.92 -4.17 -1.86
CA LEU A 102 6.28 -4.76 -3.14
C LEU A 102 6.02 -6.26 -3.07
N THR A 103 5.19 -6.76 -3.97
CA THR A 103 4.84 -8.19 -4.08
C THR A 103 5.22 -8.70 -5.45
N GLU A 104 5.82 -9.89 -5.52
CA GLU A 104 6.07 -10.60 -6.77
C GLU A 104 4.99 -11.63 -7.06
N SER A 105 4.65 -11.75 -8.33
CA SER A 105 3.84 -12.86 -8.81
C SER A 105 4.69 -14.13 -8.98
N GLU A 106 4.04 -15.28 -9.17
CA GLU A 106 4.68 -16.55 -9.50
C GLU A 106 5.62 -16.52 -10.73
N ASN A 107 5.49 -15.49 -11.57
CA ASN A 107 6.29 -15.32 -12.79
C ASN A 107 7.62 -14.59 -12.54
N CYS A 108 7.90 -14.17 -11.32
CA CYS A 108 9.08 -13.43 -10.93
C CYS A 108 9.67 -14.01 -9.62
N SER A 109 10.98 -13.95 -9.46
CA SER A 109 11.68 -14.44 -8.27
C SER A 109 12.95 -13.63 -8.01
N LEU A 110 12.83 -12.30 -8.02
CA LEU A 110 13.93 -11.37 -7.75
C LEU A 110 14.00 -10.93 -6.29
N LEU A 111 12.90 -11.07 -5.54
CA LEU A 111 12.86 -10.82 -4.09
C LEU A 111 13.50 -11.97 -3.31
N THR A 112 14.76 -12.25 -3.60
CA THR A 112 15.56 -13.27 -2.90
C THR A 112 15.83 -12.86 -1.45
N ASP A 113 16.21 -13.83 -0.61
CA ASP A 113 16.63 -13.54 0.77
C ASP A 113 17.82 -12.58 0.82
N GLU A 114 18.74 -12.68 -0.15
CA GLU A 114 19.86 -11.75 -0.27
C GLU A 114 19.36 -10.32 -0.51
N PHE A 115 18.42 -10.13 -1.45
CA PHE A 115 17.81 -8.83 -1.68
C PHE A 115 17.08 -8.32 -0.44
N LYS A 116 16.20 -9.12 0.17
CA LYS A 116 15.44 -8.75 1.37
C LYS A 116 16.36 -8.36 2.54
N ASN A 117 17.45 -9.09 2.76
CA ASN A 117 18.41 -8.81 3.81
C ASN A 117 19.28 -7.57 3.54
N SER A 118 19.45 -7.17 2.27
CA SER A 118 20.17 -5.95 1.90
C SER A 118 19.43 -4.66 2.19
N ILE A 119 18.10 -4.75 2.42
CA ILE A 119 17.27 -3.57 2.64
C ILE A 119 17.53 -3.02 4.05
N ASP A 120 18.02 -1.78 4.12
CA ASP A 120 18.29 -1.04 5.36
C ASP A 120 17.38 0.18 5.44
N VAL A 121 16.16 0.00 5.99
CA VAL A 121 15.21 1.09 6.24
C VAL A 121 15.41 1.69 7.63
N ASP A 122 14.97 2.94 7.80
CA ASP A 122 15.02 3.64 9.08
C ASP A 122 14.29 2.80 10.17
N SER A 123 14.90 2.68 11.33
CA SER A 123 14.36 1.90 12.46
C SER A 123 13.01 2.42 13.01
N ARG A 124 12.58 3.61 12.60
CA ARG A 124 11.25 4.14 12.90
C ARG A 124 10.12 3.41 12.20
N PHE A 125 10.44 2.67 11.12
CA PHE A 125 9.48 1.95 10.30
C PHE A 125 9.61 0.44 10.55
N ILE A 126 8.48 -0.25 10.51
CA ILE A 126 8.44 -1.69 10.61
C ILE A 126 8.73 -2.28 9.21
N LYS A 127 9.73 -3.14 9.11
CA LYS A 127 10.03 -3.87 7.89
C LYS A 127 9.56 -5.31 8.06
N VAL A 128 8.74 -5.77 7.14
CA VAL A 128 8.30 -7.16 7.07
C VAL A 128 8.82 -7.79 5.78
N CYS A 129 9.49 -8.94 5.92
CA CYS A 129 9.92 -9.77 4.79
C CYS A 129 9.34 -11.16 5.03
N ASN A 130 8.23 -11.47 4.37
CA ASN A 130 7.54 -12.75 4.52
C ASN A 130 7.44 -13.50 3.20
N GLU A 131 7.40 -14.83 3.32
CA GLU A 131 7.00 -15.73 2.26
C GLU A 131 5.73 -16.42 2.74
N GLU A 132 4.58 -16.04 2.20
CA GLU A 132 3.34 -16.76 2.42
C GLU A 132 2.95 -17.47 1.13
N LYS A 133 3.04 -18.79 1.21
CA LYS A 133 2.46 -19.80 0.32
C LYS A 133 2.79 -19.75 -1.18
N GLU A 134 2.77 -18.62 -1.87
CA GLU A 134 3.01 -18.50 -3.32
C GLU A 134 3.50 -17.10 -3.71
N GLU A 135 3.53 -16.14 -2.78
CA GLU A 135 3.91 -14.75 -3.04
C GLU A 135 5.09 -14.34 -2.16
N SER A 136 6.10 -13.78 -2.81
CA SER A 136 7.21 -13.15 -2.11
C SER A 136 6.97 -11.65 -2.03
N PHE A 137 7.07 -11.07 -0.83
CA PHE A 137 6.88 -9.62 -0.67
C PHE A 137 7.83 -8.98 0.34
N VAL A 138 7.93 -7.65 0.23
CA VAL A 138 8.58 -6.75 1.18
C VAL A 138 7.65 -5.61 1.49
N SER A 139 7.37 -5.38 2.77
CA SER A 139 6.53 -4.28 3.25
C SER A 139 7.33 -3.36 4.18
N VAL A 140 7.14 -2.06 4.00
CA VAL A 140 7.57 -1.02 4.94
C VAL A 140 6.31 -0.42 5.54
N GLU A 141 6.20 -0.43 6.86
CA GLU A 141 4.97 -0.14 7.58
C GLU A 141 5.14 1.05 8.51
N LEU A 142 4.15 1.93 8.50
CA LEU A 142 4.07 3.10 9.37
C LEU A 142 2.83 3.00 10.27
N PRO A 143 3.00 2.83 11.60
CA PRO A 143 1.88 2.85 12.54
C PRO A 143 1.13 4.20 12.52
N ILE A 144 -0.18 4.16 12.46
CA ILE A 144 -1.01 5.36 12.60
C ILE A 144 -1.18 5.66 14.09
N THR A 145 -0.57 6.75 14.53
CA THR A 145 -0.65 7.26 15.89
C THR A 145 -1.35 8.62 15.91
N PRO A 146 -1.87 9.09 17.06
CA PRO A 146 -2.57 10.38 17.13
C PRO A 146 -1.73 11.60 16.71
N ASP A 147 -0.40 11.48 16.74
CA ASP A 147 0.58 12.50 16.38
C ASP A 147 1.24 12.24 15.01
N LEU A 148 0.70 11.30 14.22
CA LEU A 148 1.18 11.03 12.87
C LEU A 148 1.08 12.29 12.00
N SER A 149 2.19 12.68 11.41
CA SER A 149 2.30 13.84 10.52
C SER A 149 2.49 13.43 9.07
N ASP A 150 2.10 14.30 8.15
CA ASP A 150 2.35 14.13 6.71
C ASP A 150 3.84 13.90 6.41
N LYS A 151 4.72 14.53 7.19
CA LYS A 151 6.17 14.36 7.05
C LYS A 151 6.64 12.95 7.37
N GLN A 152 6.06 12.30 8.36
CA GLN A 152 6.40 10.91 8.68
C GLN A 152 5.91 9.95 7.60
N ILE A 153 4.74 10.20 7.01
CA ILE A 153 4.23 9.42 5.87
C ILE A 153 5.17 9.61 4.66
N GLU A 154 5.57 10.86 4.37
CA GLU A 154 6.52 11.16 3.31
C GLU A 154 7.87 10.47 3.52
N ASP A 155 8.43 10.53 4.73
CA ASP A 155 9.70 9.87 5.06
C ASP A 155 9.61 8.36 4.85
N CYS A 156 8.52 7.72 5.29
CA CYS A 156 8.28 6.29 5.10
C CYS A 156 8.17 5.91 3.62
N ALA A 157 7.39 6.65 2.85
CA ALA A 157 7.23 6.43 1.42
C ALA A 157 8.55 6.64 0.66
N CYS A 158 9.31 7.67 1.01
CA CYS A 158 10.63 7.92 0.42
C CYS A 158 11.64 6.82 0.77
N GLU A 159 11.64 6.29 1.98
CA GLU A 159 12.46 5.14 2.36
C GLU A 159 12.11 3.92 1.52
N PHE A 160 10.82 3.60 1.40
CA PHE A 160 10.36 2.50 0.55
C PHE A 160 10.80 2.68 -0.91
N ILE A 161 10.56 3.85 -1.51
CA ILE A 161 10.92 4.12 -2.91
C ILE A 161 12.44 3.99 -3.11
N ASN A 162 13.25 4.57 -2.22
CA ASN A 162 14.70 4.61 -2.39
C ASN A 162 15.39 3.30 -2.04
N LYS A 163 14.92 2.59 -1.01
CA LYS A 163 15.61 1.43 -0.44
C LYS A 163 15.04 0.09 -0.92
N VAL A 164 13.80 0.07 -1.41
CA VAL A 164 13.13 -1.14 -1.88
C VAL A 164 12.82 -1.06 -3.36
N LEU A 165 12.00 -0.07 -3.77
CA LEU A 165 11.44 -0.05 -5.11
C LEU A 165 12.51 0.19 -6.19
N ARG A 166 13.33 1.24 -6.08
CA ARG A 166 14.35 1.54 -7.07
C ARG A 166 15.36 0.41 -7.27
N PRO A 167 15.97 -0.17 -6.22
CA PRO A 167 16.85 -1.33 -6.39
C PRO A 167 16.17 -2.52 -7.07
N TYR A 168 14.90 -2.75 -6.76
CA TYR A 168 14.12 -3.81 -7.42
C TYR A 168 13.86 -3.52 -8.90
N LEU A 169 13.51 -2.29 -9.27
CA LEU A 169 13.32 -1.89 -10.67
C LEU A 169 14.61 -2.00 -11.49
N ASP A 170 15.76 -1.74 -10.88
CA ASP A 170 17.08 -1.95 -11.50
C ASP A 170 17.34 -3.44 -11.77
N LEU A 171 16.97 -4.34 -10.83
CA LEU A 171 17.02 -5.78 -11.03
C LEU A 171 16.06 -6.24 -12.13
N LEU A 172 14.82 -5.77 -12.14
CA LEU A 172 13.85 -6.06 -13.20
C LEU A 172 14.42 -5.66 -14.58
N THR A 173 14.97 -4.46 -14.66
CA THR A 173 15.53 -3.94 -15.91
C THR A 173 16.72 -4.78 -16.37
N SER A 174 17.66 -5.09 -15.49
CA SER A 174 18.84 -5.89 -15.82
C SER A 174 18.50 -7.33 -16.23
N THR A 175 17.49 -7.92 -15.58
CA THR A 175 17.08 -9.31 -15.85
C THR A 175 16.28 -9.44 -17.15
N PHE A 176 15.40 -8.50 -17.42
CA PHE A 176 14.41 -8.63 -18.50
C PHE A 176 14.68 -7.72 -19.72
N CYS A 177 15.64 -6.79 -19.69
CA CYS A 177 15.96 -5.92 -20.81
C CYS A 177 17.18 -6.34 -21.63
N ASN A 178 17.89 -7.42 -21.23
CA ASN A 178 18.97 -8.05 -21.98
C ASN A 178 18.46 -8.99 -23.09
#